data_d5aff9e9820827df87a728488adc570f
#
_entry.id   d5aff9e9820827df87a728488adc570f
#
_cell.length_a   1.000
_cell.length_b   1.000
_cell.length_c   1.000
_cell.angle_alpha   90.00
_cell.angle_beta   90.00
_cell.angle_gamma   90.00
#
_symmetry.space_group_name_H-M   'P 1'
#
loop_
_entity.id
_entity.type
_entity.pdbx_description
1 polymer ?
#
loop_
_entity_poly.entity_id
_entity_poly.type
_entity_poly.pdbx_seq_one_letter_code
_entity_poly.pdbx_strand_id
1 'polypeptide(L)'
;LFGGIKNPDNEAPIIEEPVPDNAEPIVVIDKDKEEQSSSVEVMFKHDVFPDSLKGTVNYLVYGFVNAAVATMLNNRYAEAAQKADCPFIGAQAGDGDYIFAKTKDAFAISASPKDISQTADALKAAMIVARRAAEFGFTPTEYNRFKESYLSGLDKQYSNKDKRYNSQFFSQYLGNFLNNEPIPDIDYTYQTMKQLVPMIPLEAVNQQIKELIP
;
A
#
# COMPACT_ATOMS: atom_id res chain seq x y z
N LEU A 1 21.95 -26.11 8.46
CA LEU A 1 22.12 -25.87 9.89
C LEU A 1 20.89 -26.35 10.70
N PHE A 2 19.67 -26.11 10.25
CA PHE A 2 18.43 -26.36 10.99
C PHE A 2 17.63 -27.58 10.49
N GLY A 3 18.07 -28.25 9.42
CA GLY A 3 17.36 -29.39 8.81
C GLY A 3 17.21 -30.65 9.72
N GLY A 4 17.89 -30.67 10.86
CA GLY A 4 17.74 -31.74 11.87
C GLY A 4 16.68 -31.45 12.93
N ILE A 5 16.10 -30.25 12.96
CA ILE A 5 15.03 -29.89 13.90
C ILE A 5 13.73 -30.51 13.36
N LYS A 6 13.15 -31.41 14.18
CA LYS A 6 11.84 -32.00 13.84
C LYS A 6 10.72 -31.09 14.32
N ASN A 7 9.69 -30.96 13.51
CA ASN A 7 8.45 -30.34 13.97
C ASN A 7 7.84 -31.20 15.11
N PRO A 8 7.16 -30.56 16.06
CA PRO A 8 6.46 -31.31 17.12
C PRO A 8 5.33 -32.15 16.48
N ASP A 9 5.10 -33.36 17.04
CA ASP A 9 4.06 -34.26 16.53
C ASP A 9 2.63 -33.69 16.67
N ASN A 10 2.45 -32.73 17.60
CA ASN A 10 1.18 -32.03 17.83
C ASN A 10 1.43 -30.50 17.74
N GLU A 11 1.52 -29.98 16.55
CA GLU A 11 1.65 -28.55 16.34
C GLU A 11 0.34 -27.84 16.71
N ALA A 12 0.42 -26.81 17.56
CA ALA A 12 -0.72 -26.01 17.91
C ALA A 12 -1.22 -25.24 16.66
N PRO A 13 -2.53 -25.15 16.43
CA PRO A 13 -3.05 -24.38 15.30
C PRO A 13 -2.69 -22.90 15.48
N ILE A 14 -2.33 -22.25 14.39
CA ILE A 14 -2.20 -20.80 14.35
C ILE A 14 -3.61 -20.21 14.44
N ILE A 15 -3.87 -19.43 15.47
CA ILE A 15 -5.14 -18.73 15.66
C ILE A 15 -4.94 -17.29 15.27
N GLU A 16 -5.69 -16.84 14.26
CA GLU A 16 -5.74 -15.44 13.87
C GLU A 16 -7.01 -14.82 14.47
N GLU A 17 -6.83 -13.88 15.39
CA GLU A 17 -7.95 -13.19 16.01
C GLU A 17 -8.58 -12.19 15.03
N PRO A 18 -9.89 -12.26 14.78
CA PRO A 18 -10.56 -11.36 13.86
C PRO A 18 -10.59 -9.93 14.43
N VAL A 19 -10.20 -8.96 13.61
CA VAL A 19 -10.38 -7.54 13.93
C VAL A 19 -11.75 -7.11 13.43
N PRO A 20 -12.67 -6.66 14.32
CA PRO A 20 -14.00 -6.25 13.93
C PRO A 20 -13.98 -4.89 13.20
N ASP A 21 -15.00 -4.67 12.37
CA ASP A 21 -15.30 -3.34 11.88
C ASP A 21 -15.87 -2.46 13.01
N ASN A 22 -15.69 -1.16 12.90
CA ASN A 22 -16.20 -0.17 13.84
C ASN A 22 -17.27 0.70 13.17
N ALA A 23 -18.39 0.91 13.84
CA ALA A 23 -19.48 1.76 13.36
C ALA A 23 -19.11 3.25 13.44
N GLU A 24 -18.33 3.61 14.47
CA GLU A 24 -17.87 4.98 14.72
C GLU A 24 -16.35 5.07 14.61
N PRO A 25 -15.79 6.23 14.23
CA PRO A 25 -14.34 6.41 14.18
C PRO A 25 -13.69 6.18 15.54
N ILE A 26 -12.57 5.45 15.55
CA ILE A 26 -11.73 5.28 16.73
C ILE A 26 -10.66 6.37 16.68
N VAL A 27 -10.62 7.22 17.69
CA VAL A 27 -9.66 8.33 17.79
C VAL A 27 -8.63 8.02 18.88
N VAL A 28 -7.37 8.05 18.54
CA VAL A 28 -6.25 7.89 19.46
C VAL A 28 -5.37 9.13 19.38
N ILE A 29 -5.02 9.70 20.52
CA ILE A 29 -4.10 10.84 20.63
C ILE A 29 -2.99 10.44 21.59
N ASP A 30 -1.77 10.47 21.11
CA ASP A 30 -0.59 10.24 21.91
C ASP A 30 0.33 11.47 21.91
N LYS A 31 1.12 11.63 22.97
CA LYS A 31 2.08 12.73 23.13
C LYS A 31 3.32 12.22 23.83
N ASP A 32 4.46 12.41 23.19
CA ASP A 32 5.76 12.19 23.79
C ASP A 32 6.54 13.51 23.85
N LYS A 33 7.23 13.77 24.96
CA LYS A 33 8.04 14.98 25.14
C LYS A 33 9.32 14.99 24.32
N GLU A 34 9.79 13.78 23.92
CA GLU A 34 11.00 13.59 23.12
C GLU A 34 10.70 13.59 21.62
N GLU A 35 9.43 13.48 21.23
CA GLU A 35 9.01 13.51 19.83
C GLU A 35 9.15 14.93 19.25
N GLN A 36 9.96 15.05 18.20
CA GLN A 36 10.28 16.32 17.56
C GLN A 36 9.37 16.65 16.37
N SER A 37 8.58 15.69 15.92
CA SER A 37 7.67 15.81 14.79
C SER A 37 6.23 15.50 15.21
N SER A 38 5.28 16.08 14.50
CA SER A 38 3.88 15.73 14.64
C SER A 38 3.40 15.05 13.38
N SER A 39 2.55 14.05 13.53
CA SER A 39 1.85 13.39 12.44
C SER A 39 0.38 13.21 12.78
N VAL A 40 -0.43 13.14 11.75
CA VAL A 40 -1.83 12.76 11.86
C VAL A 40 -2.15 11.75 10.77
N GLU A 41 -2.90 10.72 11.12
CA GLU A 41 -3.21 9.64 10.20
C GLU A 41 -4.69 9.25 10.30
N VAL A 42 -5.27 8.85 9.18
CA VAL A 42 -6.56 8.18 9.11
C VAL A 42 -6.38 6.85 8.38
N MET A 43 -6.98 5.80 8.93
CA MET A 43 -6.95 4.45 8.38
C MET A 43 -8.36 4.00 8.03
N PHE A 44 -8.57 3.62 6.78
CA PHE A 44 -9.81 3.01 6.29
C PHE A 44 -9.61 1.51 6.24
N LYS A 45 -10.17 0.79 7.23
CA LYS A 45 -10.05 -0.67 7.30
C LYS A 45 -10.84 -1.34 6.18
N HIS A 46 -10.29 -2.40 5.65
CA HIS A 46 -10.97 -3.31 4.72
C HIS A 46 -10.47 -4.74 4.91
N ASP A 47 -11.13 -5.70 4.30
CA ASP A 47 -10.73 -7.10 4.36
C ASP A 47 -9.42 -7.32 3.60
N VAL A 48 -8.59 -8.22 4.12
CA VAL A 48 -7.36 -8.65 3.44
C VAL A 48 -7.70 -9.36 2.12
N PHE A 49 -6.78 -9.31 1.16
CA PHE A 49 -6.94 -10.10 -0.06
C PHE A 49 -6.94 -11.60 0.30
N PRO A 50 -7.93 -12.39 -0.20
CA PRO A 50 -8.07 -13.79 0.19
C PRO A 50 -6.82 -14.62 -0.14
N ASP A 51 -6.26 -15.31 0.84
CA ASP A 51 -5.05 -16.13 0.68
C ASP A 51 -5.19 -17.17 -0.43
N SER A 52 -6.37 -17.76 -0.60
CA SER A 52 -6.67 -18.72 -1.67
C SER A 52 -6.51 -18.16 -3.09
N LEU A 53 -6.50 -16.83 -3.22
CA LEU A 53 -6.38 -16.12 -4.50
C LEU A 53 -4.99 -15.47 -4.70
N LYS A 54 -4.13 -15.44 -3.68
CA LYS A 54 -2.79 -14.81 -3.77
C LYS A 54 -1.89 -15.46 -4.82
N GLY A 55 -2.05 -16.74 -5.11
CA GLY A 55 -1.33 -17.46 -6.17
C GLY A 55 -1.82 -17.20 -7.60
N THR A 56 -2.73 -16.26 -7.81
CA THR A 56 -3.37 -16.01 -9.11
C THR A 56 -2.89 -14.73 -9.78
N VAL A 57 -3.18 -14.62 -11.09
CA VAL A 57 -2.94 -13.38 -11.86
C VAL A 57 -3.74 -12.20 -11.28
N ASN A 58 -4.91 -12.45 -10.69
CA ASN A 58 -5.72 -11.40 -10.06
C ASN A 58 -4.97 -10.69 -8.92
N TYR A 59 -4.12 -11.41 -8.18
CA TYR A 59 -3.30 -10.81 -7.14
C TYR A 59 -2.25 -9.86 -7.72
N LEU A 60 -1.64 -10.21 -8.85
CA LEU A 60 -0.71 -9.31 -9.56
C LEU A 60 -1.43 -8.04 -10.06
N VAL A 61 -2.64 -8.18 -10.58
CA VAL A 61 -3.46 -7.04 -11.02
C VAL A 61 -3.87 -6.19 -9.82
N TYR A 62 -4.30 -6.80 -8.71
CA TYR A 62 -4.63 -6.10 -7.46
C TYR A 62 -3.44 -5.26 -6.95
N GLY A 63 -2.26 -5.87 -6.87
CA GLY A 63 -1.04 -5.16 -6.45
C GLY A 63 -0.69 -4.00 -7.39
N PHE A 64 -0.84 -4.18 -8.71
CA PHE A 64 -0.62 -3.10 -9.69
C PHE A 64 -1.62 -1.95 -9.49
N VAL A 65 -2.90 -2.25 -9.31
CA VAL A 65 -3.95 -1.25 -9.16
C VAL A 65 -3.76 -0.45 -7.86
N ASN A 66 -3.45 -1.11 -6.74
CA ASN A 66 -3.15 -0.45 -5.48
C ASN A 66 -1.87 0.41 -5.57
N ALA A 67 -0.83 -0.07 -6.23
CA ALA A 67 0.38 0.72 -6.48
C ALA A 67 0.09 1.95 -7.35
N ALA A 68 -0.82 1.85 -8.33
CA ALA A 68 -1.25 2.97 -9.15
C ALA A 68 -1.98 4.04 -8.32
N VAL A 69 -2.96 3.62 -7.51
CA VAL A 69 -3.68 4.51 -6.59
C VAL A 69 -2.71 5.25 -5.67
N ALA A 70 -1.87 4.50 -4.94
CA ALA A 70 -0.93 5.08 -3.99
C ALA A 70 0.05 6.04 -4.68
N THR A 71 0.66 5.65 -5.80
CA THR A 71 1.64 6.48 -6.50
C THR A 71 1.04 7.76 -7.03
N MET A 72 -0.11 7.70 -7.69
CA MET A 72 -0.73 8.90 -8.27
C MET A 72 -1.28 9.83 -7.18
N LEU A 73 -1.82 9.29 -6.09
CA LEU A 73 -2.26 10.11 -4.95
C LEU A 73 -1.07 10.79 -4.26
N ASN A 74 0.03 10.06 -4.06
CA ASN A 74 1.25 10.61 -3.47
C ASN A 74 1.88 11.71 -4.34
N ASN A 75 1.81 11.60 -5.67
CA ASN A 75 2.22 12.68 -6.57
C ASN A 75 1.36 13.93 -6.37
N ARG A 76 0.03 13.79 -6.21
CA ARG A 76 -0.85 14.93 -5.91
C ARG A 76 -0.54 15.54 -4.54
N TYR A 77 -0.18 14.76 -3.54
CA TYR A 77 0.29 15.28 -2.25
C TYR A 77 1.59 16.07 -2.37
N ALA A 78 2.55 15.55 -3.13
CA ALA A 78 3.81 16.25 -3.37
C ALA A 78 3.59 17.59 -4.09
N GLU A 79 2.67 17.66 -5.05
CA GLU A 79 2.29 18.93 -5.71
C GLU A 79 1.55 19.87 -4.74
N ALA A 80 0.67 19.35 -3.89
CA ALA A 80 -0.04 20.14 -2.90
C ALA A 80 0.92 20.75 -1.86
N ALA A 81 1.92 19.99 -1.40
CA ALA A 81 2.91 20.43 -0.43
C ALA A 81 3.77 21.63 -0.91
N GLN A 82 3.89 21.82 -2.24
CA GLN A 82 4.63 22.95 -2.82
C GLN A 82 3.89 24.29 -2.72
N LYS A 83 2.59 24.26 -2.42
CA LYS A 83 1.80 25.49 -2.30
C LYS A 83 2.09 26.20 -0.99
N ALA A 84 2.18 27.51 -1.03
CA ALA A 84 2.52 28.33 0.14
C ALA A 84 1.49 28.18 1.28
N ASP A 85 0.23 28.05 0.94
CA ASP A 85 -0.91 27.91 1.85
C ASP A 85 -1.17 26.47 2.33
N CYS A 86 -0.40 25.50 1.86
CA CYS A 86 -0.55 24.11 2.28
C CYS A 86 -0.17 23.95 3.76
N PRO A 87 -1.03 23.36 4.62
CA PRO A 87 -0.76 23.23 6.05
C PRO A 87 0.15 22.04 6.42
N PHE A 88 0.53 21.19 5.46
CA PHE A 88 1.44 20.07 5.70
C PHE A 88 2.78 20.24 4.96
N ILE A 89 3.85 19.67 5.54
CA ILE A 89 5.17 19.55 4.89
C ILE A 89 5.13 18.45 3.84
N GLY A 90 4.43 17.36 4.14
CA GLY A 90 4.22 16.21 3.27
C GLY A 90 3.00 15.40 3.73
N ALA A 91 2.43 14.67 2.81
CA ALA A 91 1.41 13.67 3.09
C ALA A 91 1.67 12.42 2.24
N GLN A 92 1.23 11.29 2.72
CA GLN A 92 1.39 10.00 2.06
C GLN A 92 0.12 9.18 2.19
N ALA A 93 -0.12 8.33 1.19
CA ALA A 93 -1.17 7.32 1.22
C ALA A 93 -0.60 5.98 0.76
N GLY A 94 -1.13 4.91 1.33
CA GLY A 94 -0.76 3.55 0.97
C GLY A 94 -1.73 2.54 1.55
N ASP A 95 -1.72 1.36 0.94
CA ASP A 95 -2.49 0.21 1.37
C ASP A 95 -1.55 -0.82 2.01
N GLY A 96 -1.98 -1.45 3.10
CA GLY A 96 -1.19 -2.44 3.81
C GLY A 96 -1.86 -2.93 5.09
N ASP A 97 -1.12 -3.68 5.89
CA ASP A 97 -1.62 -4.27 7.14
C ASP A 97 -2.24 -3.20 8.06
N TYR A 98 -3.45 -3.45 8.57
CA TYR A 98 -4.01 -2.62 9.61
C TYR A 98 -3.22 -2.82 10.92
N ILE A 99 -2.29 -1.91 11.20
CA ILE A 99 -1.32 -1.97 12.31
C ILE A 99 -0.46 -3.24 12.21
N PHE A 100 -0.90 -4.34 12.81
CA PHE A 100 -0.28 -5.67 12.74
C PHE A 100 -1.33 -6.80 12.65
N ALA A 101 -2.56 -6.44 12.28
CA ALA A 101 -3.63 -7.41 12.10
C ALA A 101 -3.36 -8.32 10.90
N LYS A 102 -3.80 -9.58 11.01
CA LYS A 102 -3.74 -10.56 9.90
C LYS A 102 -5.05 -10.66 9.14
N THR A 103 -6.14 -10.15 9.71
CA THR A 103 -7.50 -10.28 9.18
C THR A 103 -8.05 -9.00 8.57
N LYS A 104 -7.30 -7.89 8.69
CA LYS A 104 -7.66 -6.59 8.12
C LYS A 104 -6.44 -5.88 7.57
N ASP A 105 -6.62 -5.29 6.40
CA ASP A 105 -5.76 -4.27 5.84
C ASP A 105 -6.35 -2.89 6.09
N ALA A 106 -5.60 -1.85 5.80
CA ALA A 106 -6.09 -0.49 5.81
C ALA A 106 -5.44 0.36 4.74
N PHE A 107 -6.25 1.16 4.08
CA PHE A 107 -5.74 2.27 3.31
C PHE A 107 -5.49 3.45 4.25
N ALA A 108 -4.22 3.76 4.47
CA ALA A 108 -3.79 4.81 5.39
C ALA A 108 -3.47 6.10 4.63
N ILE A 109 -3.86 7.24 5.20
CA ILE A 109 -3.49 8.58 4.75
C ILE A 109 -2.87 9.29 5.93
N SER A 110 -1.58 9.62 5.84
CA SER A 110 -0.84 10.35 6.86
C SER A 110 -0.40 11.73 6.36
N ALA A 111 -0.33 12.69 7.26
CA ALA A 111 0.18 14.03 6.97
C ALA A 111 1.06 14.53 8.11
N SER A 112 2.16 15.20 7.76
CA SER A 112 3.05 15.89 8.69
C SER A 112 2.73 17.38 8.64
N PRO A 113 2.11 17.97 9.68
CA PRO A 113 1.77 19.39 9.68
C PRO A 113 3.02 20.28 9.70
N LYS A 114 2.93 21.51 9.17
CA LYS A 114 4.00 22.51 9.27
C LYS A 114 4.20 23.00 10.70
N ASP A 115 3.14 23.01 11.47
CA ASP A 115 3.10 23.38 12.89
C ASP A 115 2.08 22.49 13.60
N ILE A 116 2.34 22.15 14.88
CA ILE A 116 1.46 21.28 15.65
C ILE A 116 0.03 21.83 15.77
N SER A 117 -0.12 23.15 15.78
CA SER A 117 -1.44 23.81 15.80
C SER A 117 -2.25 23.59 14.52
N GLN A 118 -1.59 23.20 13.42
CA GLN A 118 -2.19 22.94 12.10
C GLN A 118 -2.50 21.46 11.87
N THR A 119 -2.40 20.60 12.89
CA THR A 119 -2.60 19.15 12.72
C THR A 119 -3.95 18.80 12.09
N ALA A 120 -5.03 19.43 12.57
CA ALA A 120 -6.37 19.21 11.99
C ALA A 120 -6.51 19.74 10.56
N ASP A 121 -5.88 20.88 10.26
CA ASP A 121 -5.89 21.46 8.92
C ASP A 121 -5.04 20.63 7.94
N ALA A 122 -3.93 20.05 8.41
CA ALA A 122 -3.10 19.14 7.62
C ALA A 122 -3.88 17.87 7.21
N LEU A 123 -4.57 17.23 8.17
CA LEU A 123 -5.44 16.09 7.87
C LEU A 123 -6.56 16.49 6.90
N LYS A 124 -7.25 17.59 7.18
CA LYS A 124 -8.33 18.07 6.31
C LYS A 124 -7.84 18.32 4.89
N ALA A 125 -6.68 18.96 4.71
CA ALA A 125 -6.10 19.22 3.40
C ALA A 125 -5.73 17.93 2.67
N ALA A 126 -5.10 16.96 3.37
CA ALA A 126 -4.79 15.65 2.82
C ALA A 126 -6.07 14.90 2.40
N MET A 127 -7.09 14.90 3.24
CA MET A 127 -8.38 14.28 2.95
C MET A 127 -9.12 14.94 1.77
N ILE A 128 -9.02 16.25 1.59
CA ILE A 128 -9.59 16.95 0.42
C ILE A 128 -8.95 16.43 -0.87
N VAL A 129 -7.62 16.28 -0.91
CA VAL A 129 -6.92 15.74 -2.08
C VAL A 129 -7.36 14.31 -2.37
N ALA A 130 -7.42 13.46 -1.34
CA ALA A 130 -7.84 12.06 -1.45
C ALA A 130 -9.30 11.91 -1.89
N ARG A 131 -10.23 12.64 -1.28
CA ARG A 131 -11.66 12.60 -1.67
C ARG A 131 -11.90 13.13 -3.07
N ARG A 132 -11.17 14.15 -3.50
CA ARG A 132 -11.24 14.61 -4.90
C ARG A 132 -10.75 13.53 -5.87
N ALA A 133 -9.72 12.76 -5.50
CA ALA A 133 -9.29 11.63 -6.32
C ALA A 133 -10.34 10.51 -6.34
N ALA A 134 -10.99 10.22 -5.22
CA ALA A 134 -12.08 9.24 -5.16
C ALA A 134 -13.32 9.68 -5.95
N GLU A 135 -13.69 10.97 -5.90
CA GLU A 135 -14.87 11.51 -6.58
C GLU A 135 -14.68 11.68 -8.08
N PHE A 136 -13.56 12.27 -8.50
CA PHE A 136 -13.32 12.66 -9.90
C PHE A 136 -12.34 11.73 -10.64
N GLY A 137 -11.69 10.82 -9.92
CA GLY A 137 -10.70 9.91 -10.46
C GLY A 137 -9.34 10.56 -10.74
N PHE A 138 -8.46 9.74 -11.31
CA PHE A 138 -7.17 10.14 -11.87
C PHE A 138 -7.33 10.44 -13.36
N THR A 139 -6.44 11.25 -13.89
CA THR A 139 -6.44 11.60 -15.32
C THR A 139 -5.70 10.55 -16.16
N PRO A 140 -6.02 10.44 -17.47
CA PRO A 140 -5.26 9.57 -18.37
C PRO A 140 -3.76 9.89 -18.40
N THR A 141 -3.39 11.16 -18.23
CA THR A 141 -1.98 11.58 -18.22
C THR A 141 -1.24 11.06 -16.98
N GLU A 142 -1.84 11.16 -15.79
CA GLU A 142 -1.27 10.60 -14.55
C GLU A 142 -1.10 9.09 -14.69
N TYR A 143 -2.12 8.41 -15.18
CA TYR A 143 -2.09 6.95 -15.33
C TYR A 143 -1.06 6.49 -16.37
N ASN A 144 -0.93 7.17 -17.49
CA ASN A 144 0.08 6.82 -18.50
C ASN A 144 1.50 7.00 -17.95
N ARG A 145 1.78 8.09 -17.21
CA ARG A 145 3.08 8.29 -16.54
C ARG A 145 3.36 7.18 -15.54
N PHE A 146 2.35 6.78 -14.75
CA PHE A 146 2.49 5.66 -13.82
C PHE A 146 2.84 4.37 -14.58
N LYS A 147 2.08 4.01 -15.62
CA LYS A 147 2.34 2.79 -16.42
C LYS A 147 3.75 2.77 -17.00
N GLU A 148 4.19 3.88 -17.59
CA GLU A 148 5.54 4.01 -18.15
C GLU A 148 6.62 3.82 -17.07
N SER A 149 6.45 4.47 -15.92
CA SER A 149 7.35 4.32 -14.77
C SER A 149 7.40 2.90 -14.23
N TYR A 150 6.22 2.28 -14.07
CA TYR A 150 6.09 0.90 -13.61
C TYR A 150 6.78 -0.08 -14.56
N LEU A 151 6.52 0.01 -15.86
CA LEU A 151 7.14 -0.85 -16.87
C LEU A 151 8.65 -0.64 -16.94
N SER A 152 9.13 0.60 -16.84
CA SER A 152 10.57 0.89 -16.75
C SER A 152 11.20 0.29 -15.49
N GLY A 153 10.52 0.35 -14.35
CA GLY A 153 10.94 -0.31 -13.11
C GLY A 153 11.03 -1.83 -13.26
N LEU A 154 10.02 -2.41 -13.89
CA LEU A 154 9.96 -3.84 -14.16
C LEU A 154 11.11 -4.29 -15.08
N ASP A 155 11.41 -3.52 -16.15
CA ASP A 155 12.54 -3.78 -17.05
C ASP A 155 13.89 -3.74 -16.30
N LYS A 156 14.07 -2.76 -15.41
CA LYS A 156 15.28 -2.66 -14.56
C LYS A 156 15.41 -3.84 -13.60
N GLN A 157 14.30 -4.22 -12.94
CA GLN A 157 14.28 -5.36 -12.02
C GLN A 157 14.65 -6.65 -12.76
N TYR A 158 14.07 -6.87 -13.94
CA TYR A 158 14.35 -8.03 -14.76
C TYR A 158 15.80 -8.07 -15.26
N SER A 159 16.33 -6.94 -15.73
CA SER A 159 17.72 -6.83 -16.19
C SER A 159 18.74 -7.08 -15.08
N ASN A 160 18.37 -6.89 -13.83
CA ASN A 160 19.22 -7.11 -12.65
C ASN A 160 18.89 -8.40 -11.89
N LYS A 161 18.09 -9.30 -12.46
CA LYS A 161 17.63 -10.51 -11.75
C LYS A 161 18.76 -11.37 -11.19
N ASP A 162 19.89 -11.47 -11.92
CA ASP A 162 21.05 -12.25 -11.50
C ASP A 162 22.00 -11.51 -10.54
N LYS A 163 21.70 -10.24 -10.23
CA LYS A 163 22.50 -9.38 -9.34
C LYS A 163 21.77 -9.02 -8.05
N ARG A 164 20.77 -9.81 -7.69
CA ARG A 164 19.96 -9.58 -6.49
C ARG A 164 20.76 -9.90 -5.22
N TYR A 165 20.59 -9.06 -4.20
CA TYR A 165 21.17 -9.28 -2.87
C TYR A 165 20.40 -10.33 -2.09
N ASN A 166 21.10 -11.04 -1.19
CA ASN A 166 20.48 -12.03 -0.31
C ASN A 166 19.33 -11.45 0.53
N SER A 167 19.42 -10.17 0.93
CA SER A 167 18.37 -9.48 1.66
C SER A 167 17.04 -9.42 0.91
N GLN A 168 17.07 -9.32 -0.42
CA GLN A 168 15.85 -9.31 -1.24
C GLN A 168 15.17 -10.68 -1.26
N PHE A 169 15.96 -11.76 -1.33
CA PHE A 169 15.44 -13.12 -1.21
C PHE A 169 14.91 -13.41 0.20
N PHE A 170 15.63 -12.94 1.22
CA PHE A 170 15.18 -13.08 2.61
C PHE A 170 13.81 -12.45 2.83
N SER A 171 13.60 -11.23 2.35
CA SER A 171 12.30 -10.54 2.48
C SER A 171 11.18 -11.30 1.77
N GLN A 172 11.44 -11.88 0.59
CA GLN A 172 10.45 -12.73 -0.10
C GLN A 172 10.09 -13.98 0.71
N TYR A 173 11.10 -14.69 1.25
CA TYR A 173 10.87 -15.88 2.03
C TYR A 173 10.16 -15.58 3.35
N LEU A 174 10.50 -14.46 3.97
CA LEU A 174 9.85 -14.02 5.21
C LEU A 174 8.38 -13.66 4.96
N GLY A 175 8.08 -12.92 3.89
CA GLY A 175 6.70 -12.61 3.49
C GLY A 175 5.89 -13.87 3.18
N ASN A 176 6.49 -14.83 2.48
CA ASN A 176 5.84 -16.12 2.23
C ASN A 176 5.55 -16.88 3.51
N PHE A 177 6.54 -16.96 4.42
CA PHE A 177 6.39 -17.70 5.67
C PHE A 177 5.37 -17.07 6.63
N LEU A 178 5.38 -15.74 6.75
CA LEU A 178 4.53 -15.03 7.71
C LEU A 178 3.13 -14.70 7.17
N ASN A 179 3.00 -14.44 5.86
CA ASN A 179 1.81 -13.84 5.27
C ASN A 179 1.28 -14.59 4.06
N ASN A 180 1.77 -15.81 3.80
CA ASN A 180 1.41 -16.61 2.62
C ASN A 180 1.63 -15.87 1.28
N GLU A 181 2.55 -14.88 1.26
CA GLU A 181 2.86 -14.15 0.03
C GLU A 181 3.46 -15.07 -1.01
N PRO A 182 2.98 -15.07 -2.26
CA PRO A 182 3.53 -15.91 -3.30
C PRO A 182 4.97 -15.52 -3.64
N ILE A 183 5.78 -16.49 -4.03
CA ILE A 183 7.13 -16.27 -4.56
C ILE A 183 7.10 -16.63 -6.05
N PRO A 184 6.53 -15.79 -6.91
CA PRO A 184 6.47 -16.09 -8.32
C PRO A 184 7.86 -16.01 -8.97
N ASP A 185 8.05 -16.81 -10.01
CA ASP A 185 9.21 -16.72 -10.86
C ASP A 185 9.31 -15.33 -11.51
N ILE A 186 10.52 -14.78 -11.57
CA ILE A 186 10.73 -13.42 -12.10
C ILE A 186 10.45 -13.33 -13.60
N ASP A 187 10.78 -14.38 -14.36
CA ASP A 187 10.51 -14.43 -15.81
C ASP A 187 9.00 -14.46 -16.04
N TYR A 188 8.28 -15.28 -15.27
CA TYR A 188 6.81 -15.33 -15.32
C TYR A 188 6.18 -13.97 -14.98
N THR A 189 6.58 -13.37 -13.86
CA THR A 189 6.04 -12.07 -13.42
C THR A 189 6.30 -10.98 -14.45
N TYR A 190 7.54 -10.93 -14.98
CA TYR A 190 7.92 -9.96 -15.98
C TYR A 190 7.07 -10.08 -17.25
N GLN A 191 6.97 -11.27 -17.82
CA GLN A 191 6.21 -11.50 -19.05
C GLN A 191 4.71 -11.22 -18.84
N THR A 192 4.15 -11.69 -17.73
CA THR A 192 2.76 -11.51 -17.40
C THR A 192 2.41 -10.02 -17.25
N MET A 193 3.19 -9.27 -16.48
CA MET A 193 2.91 -7.84 -16.25
C MET A 193 3.17 -6.99 -17.50
N LYS A 194 4.14 -7.33 -18.33
CA LYS A 194 4.35 -6.65 -19.64
C LYS A 194 3.13 -6.78 -20.56
N GLN A 195 2.41 -7.88 -20.48
CA GLN A 195 1.18 -8.09 -21.26
C GLN A 195 -0.05 -7.45 -20.61
N LEU A 196 -0.18 -7.54 -19.28
CA LEU A 196 -1.38 -7.09 -18.57
C LEU A 196 -1.44 -5.58 -18.41
N VAL A 197 -0.34 -4.92 -18.04
CA VAL A 197 -0.32 -3.49 -17.72
C VAL A 197 -0.94 -2.62 -18.83
N PRO A 198 -0.66 -2.84 -20.13
CA PRO A 198 -1.31 -2.09 -21.20
C PRO A 198 -2.83 -2.27 -21.27
N MET A 199 -3.35 -3.42 -20.79
CA MET A 199 -4.75 -3.80 -20.88
C MET A 199 -5.57 -3.36 -19.67
N ILE A 200 -4.94 -3.04 -18.53
CA ILE A 200 -5.64 -2.58 -17.33
C ILE A 200 -6.16 -1.15 -17.57
N PRO A 201 -7.48 -0.95 -17.54
CA PRO A 201 -8.06 0.37 -17.81
C PRO A 201 -7.94 1.30 -16.61
N LEU A 202 -7.95 2.62 -16.85
CA LEU A 202 -7.95 3.64 -15.80
C LEU A 202 -9.17 3.51 -14.87
N GLU A 203 -10.28 3.06 -15.41
CA GLU A 203 -11.53 2.85 -14.67
C GLU A 203 -11.36 1.88 -13.51
N ALA A 204 -10.54 0.84 -13.66
CA ALA A 204 -10.25 -0.09 -12.57
C ALA A 204 -9.52 0.60 -11.41
N VAL A 205 -8.59 1.51 -11.71
CA VAL A 205 -7.87 2.29 -10.69
C VAL A 205 -8.78 3.32 -10.04
N ASN A 206 -9.65 3.97 -10.83
CA ASN A 206 -10.62 4.92 -10.33
C ASN A 206 -11.72 4.26 -9.48
N GLN A 207 -12.07 3.03 -9.78
CA GLN A 207 -12.98 2.26 -8.94
C GLN A 207 -12.30 1.87 -7.61
N GLN A 208 -11.06 1.42 -7.67
CA GLN A 208 -10.30 1.03 -6.48
C GLN A 208 -10.19 2.16 -5.46
N ILE A 209 -9.84 3.39 -5.88
CA ILE A 209 -9.74 4.50 -4.93
C ILE A 209 -11.08 4.85 -4.28
N LYS A 210 -12.21 4.65 -4.98
CA LYS A 210 -13.55 4.85 -4.38
C LYS A 210 -13.87 3.81 -3.31
N GLU A 211 -13.38 2.59 -3.48
CA GLU A 211 -13.56 1.51 -2.51
C GLU A 211 -12.67 1.70 -1.29
N LEU A 212 -11.45 2.21 -1.47
CA LEU A 212 -10.49 2.47 -0.40
C LEU A 212 -10.83 3.71 0.44
N ILE A 213 -11.57 4.68 -0.10
CA ILE A 213 -11.95 5.93 0.59
C ILE A 213 -13.47 6.11 0.49
N PRO A 214 -14.24 5.49 1.39
CA PRO A 214 -15.70 5.53 1.40
C PRO A 214 -16.29 6.90 1.79
#